data_2fbde9424edae8f06c92bcc0dafbd3ea
#
_entry.id   2fbde9424edae8f06c92bcc0dafbd3ea
#
_cell.length_a   1.000
_cell.length_b   1.000
_cell.length_c   1.000
_cell.angle_alpha   90.00
_cell.angle_beta   90.00
_cell.angle_gamma   90.00
#
_symmetry.space_group_name_H-M   'P 1'
#
loop_
_entity.id
_entity.type
_entity.pdbx_description
1 polymer ?
#
loop_
_entity_poly.entity_id
_entity_poly.type
_entity_poly.pdbx_seq_one_letter_code
_entity_poly.pdbx_strand_id
1 'polypeptide(L)'
;VADAVLKGSFSYEGGSWLVEGVGEDFIPDNLNVALLHDAEVVSDKEAFQTLQVLIQEEGILGGSSTGTLVAGAVKWCQKQTTPKRVVTFICDTGNKYLSKAFNKSWLLDNQLMDKTSAGDLTDLVNCRADNGDMISVTPTDTLMTAYKRMRSSDISQIPVIDEGELVGVLDEEDLLFNL
;
A
#
# COMPACT_ATOMS: atom_id res chain seq x y z
N VAL A 1 -0.61 -20.46 15.27
CA VAL A 1 0.15 -21.61 14.72
C VAL A 1 1.65 -21.43 14.92
N ALA A 2 2.22 -20.26 14.56
CA ALA A 2 3.66 -20.02 14.75
C ALA A 2 4.10 -20.24 16.21
N ASP A 3 3.36 -19.73 17.17
CA ASP A 3 3.64 -19.95 18.59
C ASP A 3 3.58 -21.44 19.01
N ALA A 4 2.65 -22.20 18.43
CA ALA A 4 2.59 -23.65 18.70
C ALA A 4 3.86 -24.36 18.23
N VAL A 5 4.41 -23.98 17.08
CA VAL A 5 5.66 -24.54 16.54
C VAL A 5 6.85 -24.06 17.34
N LEU A 6 6.96 -22.76 17.62
CA LEU A 6 8.13 -22.18 18.29
C LEU A 6 8.20 -22.46 19.79
N LYS A 7 7.06 -22.49 20.47
CA LYS A 7 6.97 -22.60 21.94
C LYS A 7 6.48 -23.99 22.40
N GLY A 8 6.05 -24.87 21.47
CA GLY A 8 5.46 -26.17 21.81
C GLY A 8 4.14 -26.08 22.57
N SER A 9 3.54 -24.91 22.63
CA SER A 9 2.26 -24.68 23.30
C SER A 9 1.40 -23.71 22.48
N PHE A 10 0.15 -24.02 22.33
CA PHE A 10 -0.82 -23.13 21.71
C PHE A 10 -1.46 -22.26 22.79
N SER A 11 -1.18 -20.96 22.76
CA SER A 11 -1.89 -19.97 23.56
C SER A 11 -2.75 -19.13 22.64
N TYR A 12 -4.03 -19.04 22.92
CA TYR A 12 -4.94 -18.16 22.22
C TYR A 12 -4.89 -16.77 22.86
N GLU A 13 -4.17 -15.87 22.23
CA GLU A 13 -4.32 -14.43 22.44
C GLU A 13 -4.94 -13.86 21.17
N GLY A 14 -6.21 -13.47 21.25
CA GLY A 14 -6.90 -12.85 20.11
C GLY A 14 -6.14 -11.62 19.65
N GLY A 15 -5.77 -11.59 18.39
CA GLY A 15 -5.15 -10.45 17.72
C GLY A 15 -5.99 -9.99 16.54
N SER A 16 -5.73 -8.78 16.06
CA SER A 16 -6.25 -8.32 14.77
C SER A 16 -5.09 -8.11 13.80
N TRP A 17 -5.31 -8.47 12.56
CA TRP A 17 -4.34 -8.30 11.47
C TRP A 17 -5.07 -7.87 10.20
N LEU A 18 -4.33 -7.23 9.31
CA LEU A 18 -4.84 -6.68 8.05
C LEU A 18 -4.55 -7.58 6.85
N VAL A 19 -3.61 -8.52 7.01
CA VAL A 19 -3.31 -9.53 5.98
C VAL A 19 -4.48 -10.51 5.88
N GLU A 20 -5.03 -10.68 4.69
CA GLU A 20 -6.13 -11.60 4.43
C GLU A 20 -5.59 -13.02 4.14
N GLY A 21 -6.26 -14.04 4.70
CA GLY A 21 -5.94 -15.46 4.44
C GLY A 21 -4.74 -16.03 5.20
N VAL A 22 -4.22 -15.31 6.19
CA VAL A 22 -3.14 -15.78 7.08
C VAL A 22 -3.50 -15.39 8.52
N GLY A 23 -3.17 -16.26 9.48
CA GLY A 23 -3.31 -15.92 10.90
C GLY A 23 -4.59 -16.42 11.50
N GLU A 24 -4.87 -17.72 11.38
CA GLU A 24 -6.00 -18.34 12.03
C GLU A 24 -5.81 -18.42 13.56
N ASP A 25 -6.90 -18.35 14.30
CA ASP A 25 -6.98 -18.48 15.75
C ASP A 25 -7.18 -19.93 16.22
N PHE A 26 -7.14 -20.86 15.32
CA PHE A 26 -7.19 -22.30 15.56
C PHE A 26 -6.15 -23.04 14.73
N ILE A 27 -5.86 -24.28 15.08
CA ILE A 27 -5.05 -25.19 14.26
C ILE A 27 -5.99 -25.95 13.33
N PRO A 28 -5.91 -25.74 12.01
CA PRO A 28 -6.73 -26.47 11.05
C PRO A 28 -6.48 -27.98 11.13
N ASP A 29 -7.51 -28.80 11.04
CA ASP A 29 -7.42 -30.27 11.13
C ASP A 29 -6.53 -30.87 10.04
N ASN A 30 -6.38 -30.21 8.91
CA ASN A 30 -5.51 -30.65 7.82
C ASN A 30 -4.05 -30.23 8.01
N LEU A 31 -3.70 -29.50 9.06
CA LEU A 31 -2.31 -29.12 9.36
C LEU A 31 -1.69 -30.13 10.31
N ASN A 32 -0.74 -30.92 9.79
CA ASN A 32 0.07 -31.77 10.63
C ASN A 32 1.29 -31.00 11.19
N VAL A 33 1.13 -30.50 12.42
CA VAL A 33 2.17 -29.69 13.10
C VAL A 33 3.49 -30.49 13.26
N ALA A 34 3.46 -31.81 13.32
CA ALA A 34 4.66 -32.64 13.45
C ALA A 34 5.57 -32.60 12.20
N LEU A 35 5.06 -32.15 11.07
CA LEU A 35 5.85 -31.96 9.83
C LEU A 35 6.52 -30.59 9.76
N LEU A 36 6.19 -29.67 10.65
CA LEU A 36 6.78 -28.33 10.67
C LEU A 36 8.10 -28.37 11.43
N HIS A 37 9.15 -27.80 10.85
CA HIS A 37 10.48 -27.78 11.45
C HIS A 37 10.83 -26.43 12.06
N ASP A 38 10.22 -25.35 11.54
CA ASP A 38 10.47 -23.99 11.97
C ASP A 38 9.28 -23.10 11.64
N ALA A 39 9.23 -21.90 12.22
CA ALA A 39 8.20 -20.91 11.96
C ALA A 39 8.75 -19.49 12.07
N GLU A 40 8.27 -18.61 11.22
CA GLU A 40 8.59 -17.20 11.26
C GLU A 40 7.34 -16.38 11.61
N VAL A 41 7.51 -15.41 12.47
CA VAL A 41 6.47 -14.43 12.76
C VAL A 41 6.70 -13.22 11.86
N VAL A 42 5.66 -12.84 11.13
CA VAL A 42 5.66 -11.69 10.20
C VAL A 42 4.55 -10.75 10.60
N SER A 43 4.88 -9.49 10.84
CA SER A 43 3.90 -8.45 11.10
C SER A 43 3.22 -7.98 9.81
N ASP A 44 2.03 -7.36 9.93
CA ASP A 44 1.34 -6.74 8.80
C ASP A 44 2.25 -5.75 8.07
N LYS A 45 2.95 -4.89 8.81
CA LYS A 45 3.86 -3.91 8.22
C LYS A 45 4.94 -4.58 7.35
N GLU A 46 5.58 -5.63 7.84
CA GLU A 46 6.58 -6.38 7.08
C GLU A 46 5.97 -7.03 5.83
N ALA A 47 4.77 -7.61 5.96
CA ALA A 47 4.08 -8.24 4.84
C ALA A 47 3.76 -7.23 3.73
N PHE A 48 3.16 -6.08 4.08
CA PHE A 48 2.81 -5.06 3.10
C PHE A 48 4.03 -4.35 2.50
N GLN A 49 5.08 -4.10 3.27
CA GLN A 49 6.35 -3.57 2.74
C GLN A 49 7.00 -4.54 1.77
N THR A 50 6.99 -5.85 2.08
CA THR A 50 7.52 -6.87 1.18
C THR A 50 6.75 -6.92 -0.14
N LEU A 51 5.42 -6.73 -0.13
CA LEU A 51 4.64 -6.62 -1.36
C LEU A 51 5.06 -5.45 -2.24
N GLN A 52 5.35 -4.29 -1.63
CA GLN A 52 5.82 -3.12 -2.38
C GLN A 52 7.17 -3.40 -3.05
N VAL A 53 8.10 -3.99 -2.31
CA VAL A 53 9.40 -4.40 -2.87
C VAL A 53 9.22 -5.43 -3.98
N LEU A 54 8.35 -6.42 -3.78
CA LEU A 54 8.14 -7.50 -4.74
C LEU A 54 7.62 -7.00 -6.10
N ILE A 55 6.71 -6.01 -6.08
CA ILE A 55 6.23 -5.42 -7.34
C ILE A 55 7.25 -4.47 -7.97
N GLN A 56 8.00 -3.72 -7.16
CA GLN A 56 8.97 -2.74 -7.66
C GLN A 56 10.22 -3.41 -8.24
N GLU A 57 10.74 -4.44 -7.57
CA GLU A 57 12.01 -5.07 -7.95
C GLU A 57 11.82 -6.27 -8.88
N GLU A 58 10.73 -7.04 -8.68
CA GLU A 58 10.52 -8.30 -9.39
C GLU A 58 9.32 -8.25 -10.37
N GLY A 59 8.53 -7.18 -10.36
CA GLY A 59 7.33 -7.07 -11.20
C GLY A 59 6.21 -8.06 -10.82
N ILE A 60 6.23 -8.59 -9.59
CA ILE A 60 5.25 -9.58 -9.13
C ILE A 60 4.13 -8.91 -8.36
N LEU A 61 2.92 -8.96 -8.89
CA LEU A 61 1.70 -8.44 -8.28
C LEU A 61 0.98 -9.56 -7.51
N GLY A 62 1.39 -9.82 -6.28
CA GLY A 62 0.79 -10.80 -5.38
C GLY A 62 -0.22 -10.20 -4.40
N GLY A 63 -1.06 -11.03 -3.78
CA GLY A 63 -1.98 -10.62 -2.71
C GLY A 63 -1.28 -10.45 -1.35
N SER A 64 -2.01 -9.99 -0.33
CA SER A 64 -1.45 -9.66 0.99
C SER A 64 -0.75 -10.85 1.66
N SER A 65 -1.31 -12.05 1.58
CA SER A 65 -0.69 -13.28 2.10
C SER A 65 0.64 -13.64 1.41
N THR A 66 0.81 -13.26 0.13
CA THR A 66 2.10 -13.43 -0.57
C THR A 66 3.20 -12.64 0.12
N GLY A 67 2.90 -11.40 0.55
CA GLY A 67 3.86 -10.59 1.30
C GLY A 67 4.32 -11.28 2.58
N THR A 68 3.40 -11.87 3.33
CA THR A 68 3.72 -12.64 4.54
C THR A 68 4.63 -13.84 4.24
N LEU A 69 4.30 -14.63 3.22
CA LEU A 69 5.08 -15.81 2.88
C LEU A 69 6.48 -15.47 2.38
N VAL A 70 6.60 -14.46 1.53
CA VAL A 70 7.90 -14.01 1.02
C VAL A 70 8.74 -13.38 2.14
N ALA A 71 8.15 -12.54 2.99
CA ALA A 71 8.84 -11.97 4.15
C ALA A 71 9.36 -13.07 5.09
N GLY A 72 8.52 -14.06 5.40
CA GLY A 72 8.93 -15.22 6.21
C GLY A 72 10.06 -16.01 5.57
N ALA A 73 9.96 -16.27 4.26
CA ALA A 73 11.02 -16.96 3.53
C ALA A 73 12.35 -16.18 3.55
N VAL A 74 12.31 -14.86 3.36
CA VAL A 74 13.49 -13.99 3.43
C VAL A 74 14.11 -14.00 4.83
N LYS A 75 13.28 -13.85 5.89
CA LYS A 75 13.74 -13.94 7.29
C LYS A 75 14.45 -15.26 7.57
N TRP A 76 13.88 -16.35 7.12
CA TRP A 76 14.48 -17.67 7.28
C TRP A 76 15.80 -17.78 6.50
N CYS A 77 15.85 -17.30 5.24
CA CYS A 77 17.08 -17.31 4.43
C CYS A 77 18.21 -16.52 5.10
N GLN A 78 17.92 -15.37 5.69
CA GLN A 78 18.92 -14.52 6.36
C GLN A 78 19.59 -15.21 7.56
N LYS A 79 18.94 -16.21 8.15
CA LYS A 79 19.49 -17.00 9.25
C LYS A 79 20.42 -18.15 8.77
N GLN A 80 20.44 -18.43 7.48
CA GLN A 80 21.22 -19.54 6.93
C GLN A 80 22.68 -19.13 6.72
N THR A 81 23.60 -20.03 7.09
CA THR A 81 25.04 -19.85 6.90
C THR A 81 25.57 -20.51 5.63
N THR A 82 24.75 -21.33 4.97
CA THR A 82 25.05 -22.02 3.72
C THR A 82 23.96 -21.80 2.68
N PRO A 83 24.29 -21.78 1.38
CA PRO A 83 23.32 -21.67 0.32
C PRO A 83 22.19 -22.70 0.44
N LYS A 84 20.96 -22.25 0.31
CA LYS A 84 19.74 -23.07 0.35
C LYS A 84 18.88 -22.78 -0.87
N ARG A 85 18.13 -23.77 -1.33
CA ARG A 85 17.05 -23.58 -2.29
C ARG A 85 15.75 -23.51 -1.51
N VAL A 86 15.10 -22.35 -1.57
CA VAL A 86 13.84 -22.07 -0.86
C VAL A 86 12.73 -21.90 -1.88
N VAL A 87 11.58 -22.49 -1.61
CA VAL A 87 10.37 -22.37 -2.43
C VAL A 87 9.26 -21.80 -1.56
N THR A 88 8.54 -20.80 -2.08
CA THR A 88 7.35 -20.20 -1.45
C THR A 88 6.27 -20.01 -2.51
N PHE A 89 5.14 -19.42 -2.14
CA PHE A 89 3.96 -19.30 -3.00
C PHE A 89 3.62 -17.85 -3.28
N ILE A 90 3.13 -17.59 -4.50
CA ILE A 90 2.28 -16.45 -4.81
C ILE A 90 0.84 -16.95 -4.70
N CYS A 91 0.19 -16.69 -3.58
CA CYS A 91 -1.10 -17.31 -3.22
C CYS A 91 -2.23 -16.91 -4.16
N ASP A 92 -2.30 -15.62 -4.48
CA ASP A 92 -3.27 -15.06 -5.42
C ASP A 92 -2.76 -13.76 -6.04
N THR A 93 -3.55 -13.20 -6.96
CA THR A 93 -3.21 -11.96 -7.66
C THR A 93 -3.50 -10.72 -6.80
N GLY A 94 -2.61 -9.74 -6.84
CA GLY A 94 -2.78 -8.44 -6.18
C GLY A 94 -3.92 -7.58 -6.72
N ASN A 95 -4.52 -7.93 -7.87
CA ASN A 95 -5.65 -7.19 -8.45
C ASN A 95 -6.83 -7.00 -7.49
N LYS A 96 -7.03 -7.93 -6.56
CA LYS A 96 -8.08 -7.86 -5.54
C LYS A 96 -7.78 -6.84 -4.43
N TYR A 97 -6.54 -6.37 -4.34
CA TYR A 97 -6.02 -5.57 -3.22
C TYR A 97 -5.56 -4.18 -3.65
N LEU A 98 -5.94 -3.71 -4.85
CA LEU A 98 -5.53 -2.41 -5.38
C LEU A 98 -5.97 -1.24 -4.52
N SER A 99 -7.16 -1.33 -3.89
CA SER A 99 -7.68 -0.29 -2.99
C SER A 99 -7.09 -0.34 -1.57
N LYS A 100 -6.34 -1.40 -1.23
CA LYS A 100 -5.71 -1.62 0.08
C LYS A 100 -4.20 -1.69 -0.03
N ALA A 101 -3.66 -2.88 -0.31
CA ALA A 101 -2.23 -3.18 -0.31
C ALA A 101 -1.42 -2.33 -1.30
N PHE A 102 -2.03 -1.85 -2.38
CA PHE A 102 -1.39 -1.03 -3.41
C PHE A 102 -1.91 0.42 -3.44
N ASN A 103 -2.67 0.82 -2.41
CA ASN A 103 -3.12 2.20 -2.22
C ASN A 103 -2.28 2.87 -1.13
N LYS A 104 -1.49 3.87 -1.52
CA LYS A 104 -0.57 4.57 -0.61
C LYS A 104 -1.30 5.22 0.57
N SER A 105 -2.45 5.85 0.35
CA SER A 105 -3.23 6.49 1.42
C SER A 105 -3.70 5.44 2.44
N TRP A 106 -4.24 4.31 1.96
CA TRP A 106 -4.66 3.22 2.84
C TRP A 106 -3.51 2.65 3.66
N LEU A 107 -2.32 2.47 3.05
CA LEU A 107 -1.13 2.00 3.76
C LEU A 107 -0.67 2.97 4.86
N LEU A 108 -0.73 4.28 4.58
CA LEU A 108 -0.38 5.33 5.56
C LEU A 108 -1.40 5.41 6.70
N ASP A 109 -2.70 5.33 6.40
CA ASP A 109 -3.78 5.36 7.39
C ASP A 109 -3.70 4.19 8.36
N ASN A 110 -3.27 3.02 7.86
CA ASN A 110 -3.07 1.82 8.67
C ASN A 110 -1.65 1.67 9.24
N GLN A 111 -0.79 2.68 9.11
CA GLN A 111 0.59 2.70 9.62
C GLN A 111 1.48 1.57 9.08
N LEU A 112 1.18 1.08 7.88
CA LEU A 112 1.91 0.01 7.20
C LEU A 112 3.09 0.52 6.36
N MET A 113 3.09 1.82 6.08
CA MET A 113 4.23 2.55 5.52
C MET A 113 4.69 3.61 6.51
N ASP A 114 5.99 3.83 6.54
CA ASP A 114 6.50 5.00 7.24
C ASP A 114 6.07 6.24 6.45
N LYS A 115 5.50 7.21 7.16
CA LYS A 115 5.37 8.55 6.59
C LYS A 115 6.81 8.95 6.27
N THR A 116 7.14 9.05 4.99
CA THR A 116 8.30 9.86 4.61
C THR A 116 8.12 11.14 5.40
N SER A 117 9.08 11.48 6.24
CA SER A 117 9.04 12.73 7.00
C SER A 117 8.51 13.75 6.01
N ALA A 118 7.34 14.31 6.31
CA ALA A 118 6.79 15.31 5.43
C ALA A 118 7.88 16.37 5.36
N GLY A 119 8.65 16.31 4.28
CA GLY A 119 9.48 17.39 3.85
C GLY A 119 8.62 18.64 3.87
N ASP A 120 9.15 19.78 3.74
CA ASP A 120 8.34 20.97 3.61
C ASP A 120 7.38 20.80 2.40
N LEU A 121 6.47 21.72 2.22
CA LEU A 121 5.51 21.68 1.11
C LEU A 121 6.20 21.57 -0.26
N THR A 122 7.49 21.88 -0.34
CA THR A 122 8.32 21.77 -1.53
C THR A 122 8.36 20.33 -2.06
N ASP A 123 8.47 19.33 -1.20
CA ASP A 123 8.47 17.92 -1.62
C ASP A 123 7.10 17.48 -2.20
N LEU A 124 5.99 18.02 -1.67
CA LEU A 124 4.65 17.77 -2.21
C LEU A 124 4.41 18.48 -3.53
N VAL A 125 4.95 19.68 -3.68
CA VAL A 125 4.86 20.47 -4.92
C VAL A 125 5.71 19.84 -6.01
N ASN A 126 6.94 19.43 -5.73
CA ASN A 126 7.86 18.82 -6.68
C ASN A 126 7.33 17.49 -7.24
N CYS A 127 6.69 16.66 -6.43
CA CYS A 127 6.08 15.40 -6.91
C CYS A 127 5.01 15.59 -7.99
N ARG A 128 4.40 16.76 -8.09
CA ARG A 128 3.41 17.07 -9.13
C ARG A 128 4.02 17.83 -10.32
N ALA A 129 5.05 18.63 -10.08
CA ALA A 129 5.74 19.39 -11.13
C ALA A 129 6.55 18.49 -12.06
N ASP A 130 7.13 17.39 -11.56
CA ASP A 130 7.91 16.43 -12.33
C ASP A 130 7.07 15.58 -13.31
N ASN A 131 5.74 15.56 -13.15
CA ASN A 131 4.82 14.72 -13.93
C ASN A 131 4.07 15.46 -15.04
N GLY A 132 4.35 16.70 -15.32
CA GLY A 132 3.74 17.45 -16.42
C GLY A 132 3.16 18.80 -16.04
N ASP A 133 2.51 19.46 -16.99
CA ASP A 133 1.97 20.80 -16.84
C ASP A 133 0.99 20.93 -15.66
N MET A 134 1.10 22.01 -14.93
CA MET A 134 0.17 22.36 -13.85
C MET A 134 -1.26 22.42 -14.39
N ILE A 135 -2.15 21.63 -13.81
CA ILE A 135 -3.56 21.64 -14.19
C ILE A 135 -4.17 22.94 -13.69
N SER A 136 -4.51 23.81 -14.62
CA SER A 136 -5.06 25.15 -14.36
C SER A 136 -6.19 25.47 -15.32
N VAL A 137 -6.91 26.54 -15.04
CA VAL A 137 -7.86 27.18 -15.95
C VAL A 137 -7.51 28.66 -16.12
N THR A 138 -8.03 29.27 -17.17
CA THR A 138 -7.93 30.72 -17.39
C THR A 138 -9.23 31.42 -16.96
N PRO A 139 -9.23 32.74 -16.70
CA PRO A 139 -10.46 33.47 -16.37
C PRO A 139 -11.54 33.38 -17.46
N THR A 140 -11.18 33.04 -18.69
CA THR A 140 -12.12 32.91 -19.83
C THR A 140 -12.63 31.48 -20.01
N ASP A 141 -12.13 30.49 -19.27
CA ASP A 141 -12.63 29.12 -19.30
C ASP A 141 -14.02 29.05 -18.64
N THR A 142 -14.84 28.08 -19.06
CA THR A 142 -16.15 27.87 -18.44
C THR A 142 -16.06 27.07 -17.15
N LEU A 143 -17.04 27.24 -16.23
CA LEU A 143 -17.16 26.42 -15.03
C LEU A 143 -17.18 24.93 -15.36
N MET A 144 -17.84 24.53 -16.47
CA MET A 144 -17.85 23.15 -16.93
C MET A 144 -16.45 22.66 -17.33
N THR A 145 -15.60 23.52 -17.87
CA THR A 145 -14.21 23.17 -18.17
C THR A 145 -13.41 22.94 -16.91
N ALA A 146 -13.57 23.82 -15.91
CA ALA A 146 -12.95 23.66 -14.59
C ALA A 146 -13.40 22.35 -13.93
N TYR A 147 -14.70 22.08 -13.89
CA TYR A 147 -15.28 20.85 -13.34
C TYR A 147 -14.69 19.59 -14.01
N LYS A 148 -14.67 19.55 -15.33
CA LYS A 148 -14.12 18.40 -16.08
C LYS A 148 -12.64 18.17 -15.77
N ARG A 149 -11.83 19.24 -15.71
CA ARG A 149 -10.39 19.14 -15.37
C ARG A 149 -10.21 18.65 -13.94
N MET A 150 -10.95 19.17 -12.98
CA MET A 150 -10.91 18.74 -11.60
C MET A 150 -11.27 17.25 -11.45
N ARG A 151 -12.37 16.83 -12.08
CA ARG A 151 -12.82 15.41 -12.06
C ARG A 151 -11.86 14.46 -12.74
N SER A 152 -11.31 14.82 -13.90
CA SER A 152 -10.38 13.95 -14.64
C SER A 152 -9.03 13.78 -13.93
N SER A 153 -8.68 14.72 -13.08
CA SER A 153 -7.38 14.77 -12.39
C SER A 153 -7.49 14.46 -10.90
N ASP A 154 -8.71 14.14 -10.43
CA ASP A 154 -9.02 13.84 -9.02
C ASP A 154 -8.47 14.90 -8.06
N ILE A 155 -8.76 16.17 -8.38
CA ILE A 155 -8.38 17.34 -7.58
C ILE A 155 -9.63 18.11 -7.15
N SER A 156 -9.64 18.61 -5.91
CA SER A 156 -10.73 19.38 -5.31
C SER A 156 -10.57 20.89 -5.48
N GLN A 157 -9.43 21.34 -5.97
CA GLN A 157 -9.12 22.74 -6.21
C GLN A 157 -8.34 22.89 -7.51
N ILE A 158 -8.59 23.99 -8.26
CA ILE A 158 -7.88 24.28 -9.51
C ILE A 158 -7.46 25.75 -9.54
N PRO A 159 -6.16 26.05 -9.79
CA PRO A 159 -5.69 27.41 -9.94
C PRO A 159 -6.22 28.06 -11.22
N VAL A 160 -6.55 29.33 -11.12
CA VAL A 160 -6.87 30.20 -12.25
C VAL A 160 -5.63 31.01 -12.60
N ILE A 161 -5.10 30.80 -13.80
CA ILE A 161 -3.88 31.46 -14.30
C ILE A 161 -4.24 32.38 -15.44
N ASP A 162 -3.77 33.62 -15.34
CA ASP A 162 -3.86 34.62 -16.41
C ASP A 162 -2.47 35.14 -16.75
N GLU A 163 -2.10 35.10 -18.04
CA GLU A 163 -0.79 35.52 -18.54
C GLU A 163 0.44 34.96 -17.74
N GLY A 164 0.26 33.76 -17.13
CA GLY A 164 1.31 33.10 -16.32
C GLY A 164 1.28 33.47 -14.82
N GLU A 165 0.38 34.35 -14.39
CA GLU A 165 0.21 34.76 -13.00
C GLU A 165 -1.01 34.06 -12.37
N LEU A 166 -0.89 33.68 -11.08
CA LEU A 166 -2.00 33.11 -10.32
C LEU A 166 -2.95 34.24 -9.93
N VAL A 167 -4.17 34.23 -10.51
CA VAL A 167 -5.20 35.24 -10.23
C VAL A 167 -6.28 34.76 -9.28
N GLY A 168 -6.37 33.45 -9.04
CA GLY A 168 -7.34 32.89 -8.11
C GLY A 168 -7.24 31.35 -8.02
N VAL A 169 -8.10 30.78 -7.17
CA VAL A 169 -8.27 29.33 -7.04
C VAL A 169 -9.78 29.08 -6.98
N LEU A 170 -10.24 28.08 -7.72
CA LEU A 170 -11.63 27.57 -7.62
C LEU A 170 -11.64 26.27 -6.87
N ASP A 171 -12.62 26.07 -6.02
CA ASP A 171 -12.86 24.80 -5.34
C ASP A 171 -14.20 24.15 -5.77
N GLU A 172 -14.51 22.98 -5.21
CA GLU A 172 -15.76 22.26 -5.52
C GLU A 172 -16.99 23.03 -5.07
N GLU A 173 -16.92 23.80 -3.98
CA GLU A 173 -18.03 24.61 -3.49
C GLU A 173 -18.35 25.76 -4.45
N ASP A 174 -17.34 26.44 -4.96
CA ASP A 174 -17.50 27.49 -5.96
C ASP A 174 -18.24 26.99 -7.20
N LEU A 175 -17.93 25.75 -7.62
CA LEU A 175 -18.60 25.14 -8.76
C LEU A 175 -20.05 24.78 -8.45
N LEU A 176 -20.32 24.21 -7.27
CA LEU A 176 -21.67 23.79 -6.87
C LEU A 176 -22.64 24.96 -6.73
N PHE A 177 -22.16 26.13 -6.29
CA PHE A 177 -23.01 27.33 -6.11
C PHE A 177 -23.27 28.09 -7.41
N ASN A 178 -22.50 27.81 -8.48
CA ASN A 178 -22.56 28.60 -9.72
C ASN A 178 -22.85 27.74 -10.98
N LEU A 179 -23.08 26.42 -10.83
CA LEU A 179 -23.58 25.51 -11.86
C LEU A 179 -25.10 25.41 -11.78
#